data_756a0777b9c149743073363e69119b19
#
_entry.id   756a0777b9c149743073363e69119b19
#
_cell.length_a   1.000
_cell.length_b   1.000
_cell.length_c   1.000
_cell.angle_alpha   90.00
_cell.angle_beta   90.00
_cell.angle_gamma   90.00
#
_symmetry.space_group_name_H-M   'P 1'
#
loop_
_entity.id
_entity.type
_entity.pdbx_description
1 polymer ?
#
loop_
_entity_poly.entity_id
_entity_poly.type
_entity_poly.pdbx_seq_one_letter_code
_entity_poly.pdbx_strand_id
1 'polypeptide(L)'
;MAEKSAPGELAGRPTRLRDALRKARIEAADRTGVVVDLRDAEVARLEIMNEALDSLFSEIPAGVDLFDRGISQGDSPRLWIDSVAHISMGRDKRIYRFTQDTRFGRIVLAESHDVPVMVDAVTDYIARRMIEREHAMIVTPAPAAEPAAAVAPVKRHSGVWTFAFGFAAGLAALFGFA
;
A
#
# COMPACT_ATOMS: atom_id res chain seq x y z
N MET A 1 -50.97 -43.87 42.59
CA MET A 1 -51.33 -42.77 41.71
C MET A 1 -50.08 -41.93 41.52
N ALA A 2 -49.44 -42.15 40.36
CA ALA A 2 -48.22 -41.46 40.00
C ALA A 2 -48.58 -40.29 39.07
N GLU A 3 -48.35 -39.07 39.53
CA GLU A 3 -48.52 -37.85 38.74
C GLU A 3 -47.23 -37.58 37.97
N LYS A 4 -47.35 -37.72 36.69
CA LYS A 4 -46.30 -37.57 35.66
C LYS A 4 -46.17 -36.06 35.37
N SER A 5 -45.25 -35.41 36.04
CA SER A 5 -44.88 -34.02 35.66
C SER A 5 -44.14 -34.03 34.32
N ALA A 6 -44.77 -33.51 33.33
CA ALA A 6 -44.21 -33.30 31.99
C ALA A 6 -43.11 -32.22 32.02
N PRO A 7 -41.98 -32.41 31.31
CA PRO A 7 -41.03 -31.35 31.09
C PRO A 7 -41.60 -30.50 29.94
N GLY A 8 -42.40 -29.52 30.33
CA GLY A 8 -42.99 -28.55 29.43
C GLY A 8 -42.25 -27.24 29.44
N GLU A 9 -41.69 -26.91 28.29
CA GLU A 9 -41.81 -25.59 27.69
C GLU A 9 -40.93 -24.49 28.28
N LEU A 10 -39.62 -24.58 28.02
CA LEU A 10 -38.82 -23.39 27.78
C LEU A 10 -38.93 -22.98 26.29
N ALA A 11 -40.15 -22.97 25.76
CA ALA A 11 -40.42 -22.29 24.50
C ALA A 11 -40.21 -20.81 24.71
N GLY A 12 -39.12 -20.27 24.15
CA GLY A 12 -38.70 -18.89 24.30
C GLY A 12 -39.83 -17.94 23.98
N ARG A 13 -40.21 -17.15 24.98
CA ARG A 13 -41.09 -15.98 24.74
C ARG A 13 -40.52 -15.18 23.58
N PRO A 14 -41.38 -14.77 22.59
CA PRO A 14 -40.89 -13.95 21.51
C PRO A 14 -40.24 -12.70 22.09
N THR A 15 -38.94 -12.56 21.93
CA THR A 15 -38.18 -11.38 22.37
C THR A 15 -38.81 -10.17 21.68
N ARG A 16 -39.33 -9.22 22.48
CA ARG A 16 -39.90 -8.00 21.92
C ARG A 16 -38.79 -7.31 21.11
N LEU A 17 -39.14 -6.74 19.98
CA LEU A 17 -38.19 -6.01 19.11
C LEU A 17 -37.26 -5.08 19.87
N ARG A 18 -37.79 -4.41 20.92
CA ARG A 18 -37.03 -3.54 21.82
C ARG A 18 -35.86 -4.28 22.50
N ASP A 19 -36.10 -5.49 22.99
CA ASP A 19 -35.09 -6.28 23.70
C ASP A 19 -34.05 -6.83 22.70
N ALA A 20 -34.48 -7.22 21.52
CA ALA A 20 -33.59 -7.62 20.42
C ALA A 20 -32.72 -6.45 19.95
N LEU A 21 -33.27 -5.24 19.81
CA LEU A 21 -32.51 -4.04 19.47
C LEU A 21 -31.51 -3.66 20.55
N ARG A 22 -31.90 -3.77 21.83
CA ARG A 22 -31.00 -3.51 22.96
C ARG A 22 -29.82 -4.48 22.94
N LYS A 23 -30.07 -5.76 22.76
CA LYS A 23 -29.04 -6.78 22.67
C LYS A 23 -28.11 -6.52 21.49
N ALA A 24 -28.64 -6.25 20.31
CA ALA A 24 -27.86 -5.94 19.13
C ALA A 24 -26.98 -4.70 19.30
N ARG A 25 -27.44 -3.66 20.02
CA ARG A 25 -26.64 -2.47 20.33
C ARG A 25 -25.48 -2.79 21.26
N ILE A 26 -25.71 -3.61 22.31
CA ILE A 26 -24.66 -4.03 23.23
C ILE A 26 -23.60 -4.85 22.47
N GLU A 27 -24.02 -5.84 21.66
CA GLU A 27 -23.10 -6.65 20.87
C GLU A 27 -22.33 -5.81 19.84
N ALA A 28 -22.91 -4.78 19.27
CA ALA A 28 -22.23 -3.83 18.38
C ALA A 28 -21.19 -2.99 19.12
N ALA A 29 -21.53 -2.50 20.33
CA ALA A 29 -20.60 -1.75 21.16
C ALA A 29 -19.41 -2.61 21.62
N ASP A 30 -19.66 -3.84 22.06
CA ASP A 30 -18.60 -4.77 22.45
C ASP A 30 -17.64 -5.08 21.30
N ARG A 31 -18.17 -5.32 20.10
CA ARG A 31 -17.33 -5.52 18.91
C ARG A 31 -16.46 -4.31 18.58
N THR A 32 -17.02 -3.12 18.70
CA THR A 32 -16.28 -1.88 18.47
C THR A 32 -15.17 -1.71 19.51
N GLY A 33 -15.45 -1.99 20.79
CA GLY A 33 -14.46 -1.96 21.86
C GLY A 33 -13.26 -2.86 21.58
N VAL A 34 -13.51 -4.13 21.22
CA VAL A 34 -12.43 -5.09 20.89
C VAL A 34 -11.57 -4.62 19.71
N VAL A 35 -12.16 -4.01 18.69
CA VAL A 35 -11.40 -3.48 17.54
C VAL A 35 -10.51 -2.31 17.97
N VAL A 36 -10.99 -1.43 18.82
CA VAL A 36 -10.20 -0.31 19.38
C VAL A 36 -9.03 -0.85 20.20
N ASP A 37 -9.27 -1.78 21.12
CA ASP A 37 -8.24 -2.36 21.99
C ASP A 37 -7.13 -3.06 21.17
N LEU A 38 -7.50 -3.79 20.12
CA LEU A 38 -6.52 -4.43 19.23
C LEU A 38 -5.67 -3.41 18.48
N ARG A 39 -6.27 -2.31 18.05
CA ARG A 39 -5.58 -1.24 17.35
C ARG A 39 -4.60 -0.50 18.28
N ASP A 40 -5.03 -0.20 19.51
CA ASP A 40 -4.18 0.44 20.50
C ASP A 40 -2.97 -0.45 20.85
N ALA A 41 -3.17 -1.76 20.93
CA ALA A 41 -2.08 -2.72 21.09
C ALA A 41 -1.11 -2.75 19.88
N GLU A 42 -1.60 -2.54 18.65
CA GLU A 42 -0.73 -2.41 17.47
C GLU A 42 0.09 -1.13 17.53
N VAL A 43 -0.52 -0.01 17.88
CA VAL A 43 0.16 1.28 18.04
C VAL A 43 1.25 1.16 19.09
N ALA A 44 0.94 0.62 20.28
CA ALA A 44 1.91 0.45 21.35
C ALA A 44 3.12 -0.40 20.92
N ARG A 45 2.93 -1.45 20.12
CA ARG A 45 4.05 -2.23 19.57
C ARG A 45 4.88 -1.42 18.58
N LEU A 46 4.23 -0.63 17.71
CA LEU A 46 4.94 0.25 16.78
C LEU A 46 5.70 1.36 17.52
N GLU A 47 5.22 1.82 18.66
CA GLU A 47 5.93 2.76 19.53
C GLU A 47 7.22 2.13 20.10
N ILE A 48 7.15 0.89 20.60
CA ILE A 48 8.35 0.14 21.02
C ILE A 48 9.36 0.01 19.87
N MET A 49 8.90 -0.32 18.67
CA MET A 49 9.76 -0.39 17.50
C MET A 49 10.34 1.00 17.15
N ASN A 50 9.54 2.04 17.23
CA ASN A 50 9.98 3.41 16.98
C ASN A 50 11.09 3.84 17.95
N GLU A 51 10.94 3.56 19.23
CA GLU A 51 11.98 3.82 20.25
C GLU A 51 13.26 3.03 19.97
N ALA A 52 13.15 1.76 19.58
CA ALA A 52 14.31 0.93 19.22
C ALA A 52 15.11 1.47 18.03
N LEU A 53 14.48 2.24 17.15
CA LEU A 53 15.13 2.88 16.00
C LEU A 53 15.78 4.23 16.34
N ASP A 54 15.65 4.78 17.54
CA ASP A 54 16.16 6.10 17.88
C ASP A 54 17.67 6.22 17.70
N SER A 55 18.43 5.21 18.14
CA SER A 55 19.89 5.19 17.96
C SER A 55 20.28 5.23 16.47
N LEU A 56 19.64 4.41 15.65
CA LEU A 56 19.89 4.35 14.21
C LEU A 56 19.60 5.70 13.54
N PHE A 57 18.47 6.32 13.84
CA PHE A 57 18.11 7.60 13.25
C PHE A 57 19.00 8.75 13.69
N SER A 58 19.59 8.68 14.89
CA SER A 58 20.57 9.65 15.37
C SER A 58 21.90 9.61 14.60
N GLU A 59 22.21 8.49 13.95
CA GLU A 59 23.42 8.31 13.11
C GLU A 59 23.25 8.88 11.70
N ILE A 60 22.01 9.16 11.28
CA ILE A 60 21.74 9.70 9.93
C ILE A 60 22.26 11.14 9.86
N PRO A 61 23.12 11.50 8.88
CA PRO A 61 23.62 12.86 8.72
C PRO A 61 22.48 13.88 8.52
N ALA A 62 22.56 15.02 9.17
CA ALA A 62 21.53 16.06 9.14
C ALA A 62 21.20 16.62 7.71
N GLY A 63 22.09 16.41 6.74
CA GLY A 63 21.86 16.77 5.34
C GLY A 63 21.07 15.74 4.53
N VAL A 64 20.62 14.63 5.16
CA VAL A 64 19.85 13.58 4.52
C VAL A 64 18.39 13.72 4.95
N ASP A 65 17.57 14.26 4.07
CA ASP A 65 16.13 14.50 4.26
C ASP A 65 15.22 13.42 3.63
N LEU A 66 15.79 12.23 3.37
CA LEU A 66 15.06 11.12 2.76
C LEU A 66 14.13 10.39 3.73
N PHE A 67 14.43 10.47 5.03
CA PHE A 67 13.77 9.66 6.04
C PHE A 67 12.91 10.54 6.94
N ASP A 68 11.62 10.27 6.95
CA ASP A 68 10.63 10.96 7.79
C ASP A 68 9.88 9.91 8.63
N ARG A 69 10.39 9.70 9.84
CA ARG A 69 9.88 8.66 10.74
C ARG A 69 8.65 9.15 11.50
N GLY A 70 7.56 8.39 11.39
CA GLY A 70 6.33 8.73 12.11
C GLY A 70 5.30 7.61 12.11
N ILE A 71 4.49 7.54 13.17
CA ILE A 71 3.40 6.58 13.29
C ILE A 71 2.11 7.20 12.77
N SER A 72 1.50 6.57 11.77
CA SER A 72 0.15 6.90 11.30
C SER A 72 -0.89 6.06 12.03
N GLN A 73 -1.91 6.72 12.59
CA GLN A 73 -3.00 6.08 13.35
C GLN A 73 -4.25 5.86 12.49
N GLY A 74 -4.09 5.29 11.29
CA GLY A 74 -5.22 4.89 10.43
C GLY A 74 -5.88 3.58 10.86
N ASP A 75 -6.77 3.00 10.05
CA ASP A 75 -7.38 1.68 10.29
C ASP A 75 -6.36 0.56 10.41
N SER A 76 -5.20 0.73 9.79
CA SER A 76 -4.01 -0.10 9.95
C SER A 76 -2.85 0.80 10.34
N PRO A 77 -2.47 0.86 11.62
CA PRO A 77 -1.34 1.66 12.08
C PRO A 77 -0.05 1.27 11.36
N ARG A 78 0.78 2.26 11.04
CA ARG A 78 2.06 2.06 10.35
C ARG A 78 3.11 2.99 10.93
N LEU A 79 4.31 2.46 11.12
CA LEU A 79 5.50 3.25 11.39
C LEU A 79 6.24 3.47 10.07
N TRP A 80 6.17 4.68 9.56
CA TRP A 80 6.87 5.09 8.35
C TRP A 80 8.36 5.28 8.64
N ILE A 81 9.19 4.84 7.72
CA ILE A 81 10.65 5.02 7.72
C ILE A 81 11.03 6.09 6.70
N ASP A 82 10.39 6.05 5.55
CA ASP A 82 10.43 7.07 4.49
C ASP A 82 9.07 7.12 3.75
N SER A 83 8.99 7.84 2.64
CA SER A 83 7.76 8.00 1.87
C SER A 83 7.23 6.72 1.22
N VAL A 84 8.03 5.65 1.14
CA VAL A 84 7.66 4.41 0.45
C VAL A 84 7.84 3.15 1.31
N ALA A 85 8.48 3.24 2.46
CA ALA A 85 8.77 2.11 3.33
C ALA A 85 8.17 2.30 4.72
N HIS A 86 7.53 1.28 5.24
CA HIS A 86 6.88 1.31 6.54
C HIS A 86 6.87 -0.06 7.23
N ILE A 87 6.78 -0.03 8.55
CA ILE A 87 6.56 -1.21 9.39
C ILE A 87 5.09 -1.22 9.80
N SER A 88 4.44 -2.36 9.70
CA SER A 88 3.08 -2.61 10.17
C SER A 88 3.03 -3.94 10.93
N MET A 89 1.96 -4.16 11.67
CA MET A 89 1.76 -5.45 12.30
C MET A 89 1.22 -6.46 11.28
N GLY A 90 1.73 -7.68 11.32
CA GLY A 90 1.24 -8.79 10.53
C GLY A 90 -0.21 -9.15 10.86
N ARG A 91 -0.75 -10.15 10.16
CA ARG A 91 -2.16 -10.57 10.30
C ARG A 91 -2.50 -11.07 11.71
N ASP A 92 -1.54 -11.66 12.39
CA ASP A 92 -1.66 -12.15 13.78
C ASP A 92 -1.46 -11.05 14.83
N LYS A 93 -1.18 -9.80 14.41
CA LYS A 93 -0.94 -8.64 15.28
C LYS A 93 0.24 -8.80 16.26
N ARG A 94 1.15 -9.76 16.00
CA ARG A 94 2.32 -10.06 16.82
C ARG A 94 3.63 -9.91 16.07
N ILE A 95 3.61 -10.13 14.76
CA ILE A 95 4.78 -10.10 13.89
C ILE A 95 4.88 -8.71 13.28
N TYR A 96 6.04 -8.09 13.36
CA TYR A 96 6.36 -6.89 12.61
C TYR A 96 6.61 -7.27 11.15
N ARG A 97 6.09 -6.47 10.25
CA ARG A 97 6.30 -6.62 8.81
C ARG A 97 6.81 -5.32 8.23
N PHE A 98 8.05 -5.33 7.78
CA PHE A 98 8.67 -4.22 7.08
C PHE A 98 8.43 -4.36 5.59
N THR A 99 7.81 -3.37 5.00
CA THR A 99 7.38 -3.40 3.59
C THR A 99 7.78 -2.12 2.88
N GLN A 100 8.09 -2.27 1.60
CA GLN A 100 8.35 -1.17 0.67
C GLN A 100 7.29 -1.16 -0.43
N ASP A 101 6.68 -0.02 -0.67
CA ASP A 101 5.77 0.21 -1.79
C ASP A 101 6.61 0.59 -3.03
N THR A 102 6.47 -0.17 -4.10
CA THR A 102 7.15 0.06 -5.37
C THR A 102 6.14 0.25 -6.50
N ARG A 103 6.58 0.78 -7.63
CA ARG A 103 5.73 0.89 -8.84
C ARG A 103 5.20 -0.45 -9.35
N PHE A 104 5.79 -1.56 -8.94
CA PHE A 104 5.36 -2.91 -9.33
C PHE A 104 4.53 -3.60 -8.25
N GLY A 105 4.30 -2.95 -7.12
CA GLY A 105 3.56 -3.47 -5.98
C GLY A 105 4.35 -3.39 -4.69
N ARG A 106 3.80 -3.98 -3.65
CA ARG A 106 4.38 -4.01 -2.31
C ARG A 106 5.33 -5.19 -2.15
N ILE A 107 6.54 -4.92 -1.64
CA ILE A 107 7.57 -5.92 -1.36
C ILE A 107 7.76 -6.01 0.15
N VAL A 108 7.77 -7.23 0.70
CA VAL A 108 8.13 -7.47 2.11
C VAL A 108 9.65 -7.57 2.19
N LEU A 109 10.27 -6.66 2.95
CA LEU A 109 11.72 -6.62 3.15
C LEU A 109 12.16 -7.50 4.31
N ALA A 110 11.37 -7.51 5.41
CA ALA A 110 11.59 -8.35 6.57
C ALA A 110 10.29 -8.63 7.30
N GLU A 111 10.23 -9.77 7.99
CA GLU A 111 9.11 -10.16 8.85
C GLU A 111 9.66 -10.91 10.06
N SER A 112 9.43 -10.37 11.27
CA SER A 112 9.90 -10.96 12.52
C SER A 112 9.06 -10.46 13.70
N HIS A 113 9.01 -11.25 14.76
CA HIS A 113 8.51 -10.81 16.06
C HIS A 113 9.60 -10.16 16.92
N ASP A 114 10.86 -10.30 16.50
CA ASP A 114 12.06 -9.83 17.21
C ASP A 114 12.41 -8.41 16.77
N VAL A 115 12.44 -7.49 17.72
CA VAL A 115 12.77 -6.08 17.48
C VAL A 115 14.19 -5.90 16.94
N PRO A 116 15.25 -6.51 17.50
CA PRO A 116 16.61 -6.41 16.97
C PRO A 116 16.71 -6.81 15.50
N VAL A 117 16.09 -7.91 15.10
CA VAL A 117 16.09 -8.37 13.69
C VAL A 117 15.45 -7.35 12.76
N MET A 118 14.40 -6.67 13.23
CA MET A 118 13.75 -5.62 12.45
C MET A 118 14.60 -4.37 12.38
N VAL A 119 15.30 -4.00 13.46
CA VAL A 119 16.26 -2.88 13.48
C VAL A 119 17.38 -3.11 12.47
N ASP A 120 17.95 -4.31 12.43
CA ASP A 120 18.98 -4.69 11.45
C ASP A 120 18.45 -4.53 9.99
N ALA A 121 17.24 -5.02 9.74
CA ALA A 121 16.63 -4.91 8.41
C ALA A 121 16.37 -3.45 7.98
N VAL A 122 15.98 -2.59 8.92
CA VAL A 122 15.81 -1.15 8.68
C VAL A 122 17.16 -0.48 8.45
N THR A 123 18.20 -0.88 9.21
CA THR A 123 19.56 -0.39 9.04
C THR A 123 20.09 -0.68 7.63
N ASP A 124 19.95 -1.90 7.18
CA ASP A 124 20.34 -2.32 5.83
C ASP A 124 19.57 -1.55 4.74
N TYR A 125 18.30 -1.29 4.98
CA TYR A 125 17.47 -0.50 4.07
C TYR A 125 17.96 0.94 3.99
N ILE A 126 18.16 1.60 5.14
CA ILE A 126 18.64 3.00 5.21
C ILE A 126 20.00 3.13 4.53
N ALA A 127 20.93 2.21 4.81
CA ALA A 127 22.25 2.21 4.18
C ALA A 127 22.17 2.14 2.65
N ARG A 128 21.36 1.24 2.11
CA ARG A 128 21.13 1.14 0.66
C ARG A 128 20.55 2.42 0.07
N ARG A 129 19.55 3.01 0.73
CA ARG A 129 18.92 4.26 0.28
C ARG A 129 19.89 5.43 0.26
N MET A 130 20.79 5.51 1.25
CA MET A 130 21.82 6.54 1.29
C MET A 130 22.83 6.40 0.12
N ILE A 131 23.27 5.16 -0.16
CA ILE A 131 24.17 4.87 -1.29
C ILE A 131 23.48 5.20 -2.63
N GLU A 132 22.21 4.81 -2.79
CA GLU A 132 21.43 5.15 -3.99
C GLU A 132 21.36 6.67 -4.22
N ARG A 133 21.16 7.46 -3.14
CA ARG A 133 21.17 8.91 -3.20
C ARG A 133 22.53 9.46 -3.62
N GLU A 134 23.61 8.97 -3.03
CA GLU A 134 24.97 9.36 -3.39
C GLU A 134 25.26 9.10 -4.87
N HIS A 135 24.90 7.93 -5.36
CA HIS A 135 25.05 7.57 -6.77
C HIS A 135 24.22 8.48 -7.68
N ALA A 136 22.99 8.82 -7.29
CA ALA A 136 22.15 9.72 -8.06
C ALA A 136 22.71 11.16 -8.15
N MET A 137 23.46 11.60 -7.14
CA MET A 137 24.13 12.91 -7.16
C MET A 137 25.42 12.91 -7.99
N ILE A 138 26.11 11.77 -8.08
CA ILE A 138 27.36 11.61 -8.85
C ILE A 138 27.07 11.46 -10.35
N VAL A 139 25.90 10.97 -10.73
CA VAL A 139 25.48 10.95 -12.13
C VAL A 139 25.29 12.42 -12.55
N THR A 140 26.38 13.04 -13.02
CA THR A 140 26.32 14.30 -13.77
C THR A 140 25.23 14.13 -14.82
N PRO A 141 24.23 15.03 -14.95
CA PRO A 141 23.30 14.95 -16.05
C PRO A 141 24.16 14.83 -17.33
N ALA A 142 23.97 13.74 -18.06
CA ALA A 142 24.61 13.59 -19.36
C ALA A 142 24.42 14.93 -20.07
N PRO A 143 25.48 15.60 -20.58
CA PRO A 143 25.36 16.88 -21.23
C PRO A 143 24.15 16.74 -22.14
N ALA A 144 23.14 17.62 -21.94
CA ALA A 144 21.88 17.54 -22.65
C ALA A 144 22.28 17.30 -24.10
N ALA A 145 21.93 16.11 -24.62
CA ALA A 145 22.37 15.71 -25.96
C ALA A 145 22.15 16.95 -26.82
N GLU A 146 23.23 17.50 -27.36
CA GLU A 146 23.14 18.64 -28.27
C GLU A 146 21.95 18.35 -29.15
N PRO A 147 20.99 19.25 -29.31
CA PRO A 147 19.77 18.95 -30.04
C PRO A 147 20.22 18.28 -31.32
N ALA A 148 20.04 16.97 -31.39
CA ALA A 148 20.49 16.11 -32.48
C ALA A 148 20.09 16.86 -33.73
N ALA A 149 21.10 17.30 -34.50
CA ALA A 149 20.96 18.20 -35.64
C ALA A 149 19.64 17.88 -36.32
N ALA A 150 18.74 18.85 -36.33
CA ALA A 150 17.33 18.68 -36.63
C ALA A 150 17.16 17.63 -37.73
N VAL A 151 16.72 16.45 -37.35
CA VAL A 151 16.35 15.42 -38.34
C VAL A 151 15.32 16.09 -39.21
N ALA A 152 15.72 16.42 -40.43
CA ALA A 152 14.88 17.12 -41.38
C ALA A 152 13.50 16.46 -41.37
N PRO A 153 12.42 17.23 -41.23
CA PRO A 153 11.09 16.64 -41.08
C PRO A 153 10.86 15.67 -42.24
N VAL A 154 10.81 14.39 -41.93
CA VAL A 154 10.39 13.37 -42.92
C VAL A 154 9.03 13.84 -43.36
N LYS A 155 8.95 14.35 -44.64
CA LYS A 155 7.70 14.74 -45.25
C LYS A 155 6.79 13.51 -45.18
N ARG A 156 5.89 13.50 -44.23
CA ARG A 156 4.78 12.57 -44.19
C ARG A 156 3.98 12.83 -45.44
N HIS A 157 4.15 11.99 -46.45
CA HIS A 157 3.25 11.97 -47.59
C HIS A 157 1.85 11.81 -47.03
N SER A 158 1.07 12.88 -47.19
CA SER A 158 -0.32 12.90 -46.74
C SER A 158 -1.03 11.69 -47.35
N GLY A 159 -1.46 10.74 -46.48
CA GLY A 159 -2.20 9.54 -46.92
C GLY A 159 -3.50 9.84 -47.65
N VAL A 160 -3.90 11.11 -47.69
CA VAL A 160 -5.04 11.62 -48.45
C VAL A 160 -4.85 11.41 -49.97
N TRP A 161 -3.64 11.58 -50.50
CA TRP A 161 -3.38 11.35 -51.94
C TRP A 161 -3.42 9.86 -52.28
N THR A 162 -2.91 8.99 -51.44
CA THR A 162 -3.00 7.53 -51.66
C THR A 162 -4.44 7.04 -51.57
N PHE A 163 -5.21 7.60 -50.66
CA PHE A 163 -6.64 7.30 -50.53
C PHE A 163 -7.44 7.81 -51.73
N ALA A 164 -7.18 9.02 -52.22
CA ALA A 164 -7.86 9.62 -53.37
C ALA A 164 -7.59 8.82 -54.65
N PHE A 165 -6.34 8.36 -54.88
CA PHE A 165 -6.01 7.50 -56.01
C PHE A 165 -6.67 6.12 -55.92
N GLY A 166 -6.70 5.49 -54.76
CA GLY A 166 -7.38 4.21 -54.55
C GLY A 166 -8.89 4.31 -54.77
N PHE A 167 -9.49 5.40 -54.30
CA PHE A 167 -10.92 5.65 -54.48
C PHE A 167 -11.31 5.90 -55.96
N ALA A 168 -10.51 6.70 -56.66
CA ALA A 168 -10.73 6.94 -58.10
C ALA A 168 -10.57 5.68 -58.95
N ALA A 169 -9.59 4.85 -58.66
CA ALA A 169 -9.38 3.58 -59.35
C ALA A 169 -10.52 2.58 -59.07
N GLY A 170 -11.03 2.53 -57.83
CA GLY A 170 -12.19 1.70 -57.46
C GLY A 170 -13.47 2.13 -58.16
N LEU A 171 -13.71 3.44 -58.32
CA LEU A 171 -14.85 3.99 -59.05
C LEU A 171 -14.76 3.67 -60.55
N ALA A 172 -13.57 3.81 -61.15
CA ALA A 172 -13.34 3.48 -62.57
C ALA A 172 -13.57 2.00 -62.87
N ALA A 173 -13.14 1.10 -61.96
CA ALA A 173 -13.40 -0.32 -62.06
C ALA A 173 -14.89 -0.66 -61.96
N LEU A 174 -15.62 0.03 -61.07
CA LEU A 174 -17.06 -0.20 -60.92
C LEU A 174 -17.87 0.21 -62.14
N PHE A 175 -17.53 1.35 -62.79
CA PHE A 175 -18.23 1.82 -63.99
C PHE A 175 -17.72 1.23 -65.28
N GLY A 176 -16.53 0.63 -65.31
CA GLY A 176 -16.00 -0.06 -66.46
C GLY A 176 -16.45 -1.52 -66.62
N PHE A 177 -17.10 -2.08 -65.65
CA PHE A 177 -17.59 -3.46 -65.60
C PHE A 177 -19.12 -3.55 -65.70
N ALA A 178 -19.82 -2.44 -65.81
CA ALA A 178 -21.26 -2.32 -65.98
C ALA A 178 -21.53 -1.98 -67.48
#